data_c42ade5912f7f9a51b876641ab1872a0
#
_entry.id   c42ade5912f7f9a51b876641ab1872a0
#
_cell.length_a   1.000
_cell.length_b   1.000
_cell.length_c   1.000
_cell.angle_alpha   90.00
_cell.angle_beta   90.00
_cell.angle_gamma   90.00
#
_symmetry.space_group_name_H-M   'P 1'
#
loop_
_entity.id
_entity.type
_entity.pdbx_description
1 polymer ?
#
loop_
_entity_poly.entity_id
_entity_poly.type
_entity_poly.pdbx_seq_one_letter_code
_entity_poly.pdbx_strand_id
1 'polypeptide(L)'
;LLLITGSIAAVRIPLLVSQLAKENYEIRCVLSKNAKKLIQPLSLSILSRNSCILGDDQWSNIQSTPLHIELCNWADILIVAPLTATTLSKWVTGNADGLIPSILIANIKPIIVAPAMNTQMWLNQAVQKNYENLQTYENVLSLQPSEGLLACDAIGMGKIPSNDLIQLAIEFMILHKDN
;
A
#
# COMPACT_ATOMS: atom_id res chain seq x y z
N LEU A 1 -1.67 6.53 6.25
CA LEU A 1 -1.30 5.14 6.58
C LEU A 1 -0.71 4.46 5.34
N LEU A 2 0.53 3.97 5.42
CA LEU A 2 1.22 3.32 4.31
C LEU A 2 1.24 1.80 4.51
N LEU A 3 0.56 1.07 3.63
CA LEU A 3 0.44 -0.39 3.63
C LEU A 3 1.42 -0.96 2.59
N ILE A 4 2.42 -1.73 3.05
CA ILE A 4 3.54 -2.17 2.21
C ILE A 4 3.47 -3.68 2.03
N THR A 5 3.26 -4.13 0.79
CA THR A 5 3.12 -5.55 0.47
C THR A 5 4.35 -6.14 -0.22
N GLY A 6 4.42 -7.48 -0.34
CA GLY A 6 5.62 -8.22 -0.68
C GLY A 6 5.98 -8.25 -2.17
N SER A 7 6.25 -7.10 -2.76
CA SER A 7 6.90 -6.96 -4.08
C SER A 7 8.31 -6.44 -3.91
N ILE A 8 9.24 -6.79 -4.80
CA ILE A 8 10.60 -6.23 -4.81
C ILE A 8 10.59 -4.69 -4.86
N ALA A 9 9.54 -4.09 -5.41
CA ALA A 9 9.36 -2.65 -5.41
C ALA A 9 9.28 -2.03 -3.99
N ALA A 10 9.04 -2.84 -2.95
CA ALA A 10 9.05 -2.39 -1.55
C ALA A 10 10.38 -1.75 -1.14
N VAL A 11 11.51 -2.15 -1.75
CA VAL A 11 12.84 -1.56 -1.47
C VAL A 11 12.93 -0.06 -1.79
N ARG A 12 11.98 0.47 -2.56
CA ARG A 12 11.90 1.90 -2.91
C ARG A 12 11.08 2.71 -1.91
N ILE A 13 10.26 2.05 -1.11
CA ILE A 13 9.31 2.71 -0.19
C ILE A 13 10.00 3.55 0.90
N PRO A 14 11.17 3.17 1.45
CA PRO A 14 11.88 4.05 2.38
C PRO A 14 12.17 5.46 1.84
N LEU A 15 12.42 5.59 0.53
CA LEU A 15 12.61 6.90 -0.12
C LEU A 15 11.31 7.71 -0.16
N LEU A 16 10.19 7.07 -0.47
CA LEU A 16 8.87 7.71 -0.42
C LEU A 16 8.54 8.17 1.01
N VAL A 17 8.76 7.32 2.01
CA VAL A 17 8.54 7.69 3.42
C VAL A 17 9.38 8.89 3.82
N SER A 18 10.67 8.91 3.43
CA SER A 18 11.57 10.05 3.70
C SER A 18 11.09 11.34 3.02
N GLN A 19 10.61 11.26 1.80
CA GLN A 19 10.08 12.39 1.03
C GLN A 19 8.83 12.97 1.72
N LEU A 20 7.83 12.14 2.00
CA LEU A 20 6.59 12.56 2.64
C LEU A 20 6.82 13.11 4.07
N ALA A 21 7.73 12.51 4.84
CA ALA A 21 8.05 12.99 6.19
C ALA A 21 8.71 14.40 6.18
N LYS A 22 9.47 14.75 5.12
CA LYS A 22 10.03 16.10 4.94
C LYS A 22 8.95 17.15 4.64
N GLU A 23 7.83 16.74 4.09
CA GLU A 23 6.66 17.57 3.80
C GLU A 23 5.67 17.62 4.96
N ASN A 24 6.08 17.17 6.14
CA ASN A 24 5.32 17.19 7.39
C ASN A 24 4.07 16.29 7.39
N TYR A 25 4.00 15.28 6.52
CA TYR A 25 3.00 14.23 6.68
C TYR A 25 3.32 13.36 7.90
N GLU A 26 2.32 13.08 8.72
CA GLU A 26 2.44 12.05 9.76
C GLU A 26 2.21 10.67 9.13
N ILE A 27 3.19 9.77 9.27
CA ILE A 27 3.20 8.50 8.54
C ILE A 27 3.31 7.34 9.52
N ARG A 28 2.37 6.40 9.45
CA ARG A 28 2.49 5.06 10.04
C ARG A 28 2.64 4.03 8.93
N CYS A 29 3.62 3.13 9.07
CA CYS A 29 3.89 2.07 8.09
C CYS A 29 3.43 0.73 8.62
N VAL A 30 2.71 -0.04 7.79
CA VAL A 30 2.34 -1.43 8.05
C VAL A 30 3.03 -2.32 7.04
N LEU A 31 3.84 -3.27 7.51
CA LEU A 31 4.54 -4.24 6.68
C LEU A 31 3.83 -5.60 6.68
N SER A 32 3.56 -6.12 5.49
CA SER A 32 3.19 -7.52 5.35
C SER A 32 4.39 -8.44 5.69
N LYS A 33 4.11 -9.69 6.05
CA LYS A 33 5.12 -10.73 6.32
C LYS A 33 6.16 -10.86 5.18
N ASN A 34 5.72 -10.73 3.92
CA ASN A 34 6.62 -10.83 2.78
C ASN A 34 7.40 -9.53 2.53
N ALA A 35 6.82 -8.35 2.79
CA ALA A 35 7.54 -7.09 2.70
C ALA A 35 8.69 -7.01 3.72
N LYS A 36 8.49 -7.56 4.93
CA LYS A 36 9.52 -7.65 5.97
C LYS A 36 10.77 -8.42 5.54
N LYS A 37 10.67 -9.31 4.54
CA LYS A 37 11.84 -10.02 3.98
C LYS A 37 12.68 -9.14 3.04
N LEU A 38 12.12 -8.04 2.55
CA LEU A 38 12.72 -7.17 1.54
C LEU A 38 13.27 -5.87 2.13
N ILE A 39 12.62 -5.37 3.17
CA ILE A 39 13.00 -4.11 3.84
C ILE A 39 12.93 -4.29 5.36
N GLN A 40 13.83 -3.60 6.06
CA GLN A 40 13.87 -3.66 7.53
C GLN A 40 12.85 -2.70 8.15
N PRO A 41 12.04 -3.16 9.13
CA PRO A 41 11.10 -2.30 9.85
C PRO A 41 11.76 -1.08 10.48
N LEU A 42 12.99 -1.25 11.00
CA LEU A 42 13.76 -0.16 11.62
C LEU A 42 13.97 1.02 10.67
N SER A 43 14.28 0.76 9.38
CA SER A 43 14.46 1.82 8.41
C SER A 43 13.20 2.68 8.26
N LEU A 44 12.03 2.03 8.19
CA LEU A 44 10.75 2.74 8.11
C LEU A 44 10.44 3.49 9.40
N SER A 45 10.72 2.90 10.56
CA SER A 45 10.49 3.56 11.86
C SER A 45 11.30 4.83 11.99
N ILE A 46 12.57 4.81 11.61
CA ILE A 46 13.44 6.01 11.66
C ILE A 46 12.96 7.09 10.70
N LEU A 47 12.62 6.71 9.46
CA LEU A 47 12.24 7.67 8.42
C LEU A 47 10.85 8.27 8.66
N SER A 48 9.90 7.49 9.16
CA SER A 48 8.54 7.96 9.48
C SER A 48 8.44 8.61 10.87
N ARG A 49 9.47 8.45 11.72
CA ARG A 49 9.46 8.84 13.15
C ARG A 49 8.36 8.16 13.97
N ASN A 50 7.81 7.07 13.47
CA ASN A 50 6.79 6.24 14.08
C ASN A 50 7.19 4.77 14.02
N SER A 51 6.81 3.98 15.02
CA SER A 51 7.07 2.53 15.01
C SER A 51 6.42 1.87 13.80
N CYS A 52 7.18 1.07 13.06
CA CYS A 52 6.67 0.29 11.96
C CYS A 52 5.87 -0.91 12.50
N ILE A 53 4.65 -1.07 12.03
CA ILE A 53 3.69 -2.09 12.46
C ILE A 53 3.85 -3.33 11.58
N LEU A 54 3.87 -4.50 12.21
CA LEU A 54 3.96 -5.79 11.52
C LEU A 54 2.60 -6.50 11.51
N GLY A 55 2.40 -7.38 10.54
CA GLY A 55 1.15 -8.13 10.45
C GLY A 55 0.79 -8.92 11.71
N ASP A 56 1.79 -9.42 12.43
CA ASP A 56 1.60 -10.22 13.64
C ASP A 56 1.22 -9.36 14.87
N ASP A 57 1.45 -8.03 14.82
CA ASP A 57 1.14 -7.12 15.94
C ASP A 57 -0.38 -7.03 16.21
N GLN A 58 -1.23 -7.41 15.24
CA GLN A 58 -2.68 -7.49 15.42
C GLN A 58 -3.13 -8.43 16.54
N TRP A 59 -2.27 -9.36 16.96
CA TRP A 59 -2.54 -10.36 18.01
C TRP A 59 -1.85 -10.05 19.33
N SER A 60 -1.28 -8.85 19.48
CA SER A 60 -0.67 -8.45 20.74
C SER A 60 -1.75 -8.23 21.83
N ASN A 61 -1.53 -8.78 23.01
CA ASN A 61 -2.50 -8.79 24.13
C ASN A 61 -2.71 -7.43 24.82
N ILE A 62 -2.17 -6.34 24.28
CA ILE A 62 -2.11 -5.04 24.97
C ILE A 62 -3.15 -4.05 24.44
N GLN A 63 -3.93 -4.41 23.42
CA GLN A 63 -4.83 -3.48 22.73
C GLN A 63 -6.29 -3.69 23.15
N SER A 64 -6.95 -2.62 23.57
CA SER A 64 -8.40 -2.60 23.87
C SER A 64 -9.26 -2.51 22.63
N THR A 65 -8.70 -2.08 21.49
CA THR A 65 -9.37 -1.96 20.18
C THR A 65 -8.62 -2.79 19.15
N PRO A 66 -9.29 -3.51 18.25
CA PRO A 66 -8.63 -4.23 17.17
C PRO A 66 -7.75 -3.30 16.33
N LEU A 67 -6.49 -3.68 16.12
CA LEU A 67 -5.47 -2.83 15.50
C LEU A 67 -5.89 -2.30 14.12
N HIS A 68 -6.57 -3.12 13.29
CA HIS A 68 -7.04 -2.66 11.98
C HIS A 68 -8.08 -1.53 12.10
N ILE A 69 -8.93 -1.54 13.13
CA ILE A 69 -9.91 -0.46 13.39
C ILE A 69 -9.19 0.79 13.88
N GLU A 70 -8.23 0.66 14.81
CA GLU A 70 -7.42 1.78 15.29
C GLU A 70 -6.73 2.50 14.12
N LEU A 71 -6.10 1.73 13.22
CA LEU A 71 -5.37 2.28 12.09
C LEU A 71 -6.29 2.94 11.05
N CYS A 72 -7.46 2.37 10.79
CA CYS A 72 -8.48 3.00 9.93
C CYS A 72 -8.98 4.33 10.52
N ASN A 73 -9.20 4.38 11.83
CA ASN A 73 -9.65 5.60 12.50
C ASN A 73 -8.59 6.69 12.53
N TRP A 74 -7.32 6.31 12.71
CA TRP A 74 -6.20 7.23 12.75
C TRP A 74 -5.91 7.86 11.39
N ALA A 75 -6.04 7.11 10.31
CA ALA A 75 -5.63 7.55 8.98
C ALA A 75 -6.62 8.55 8.36
N ASP A 76 -6.11 9.58 7.69
CA ASP A 76 -6.87 10.42 6.77
C ASP A 76 -6.91 9.83 5.37
N ILE A 77 -5.79 9.24 4.93
CA ILE A 77 -5.61 8.59 3.63
C ILE A 77 -4.80 7.30 3.83
N LEU A 78 -5.18 6.25 3.12
CA LEU A 78 -4.41 5.02 3.01
C LEU A 78 -3.66 4.99 1.68
N ILE A 79 -2.44 4.45 1.72
CA ILE A 79 -1.64 4.23 0.51
C ILE A 79 -1.20 2.77 0.50
N VAL A 80 -1.52 2.03 -0.54
CA VAL A 80 -1.04 0.66 -0.75
C VAL A 80 0.09 0.67 -1.77
N ALA A 81 1.31 0.67 -1.31
CA ALA A 81 2.50 0.77 -2.15
C ALA A 81 3.63 -0.14 -1.62
N PRO A 82 4.03 -1.13 -2.39
CA PRO A 82 3.40 -1.66 -3.60
C PRO A 82 2.12 -2.44 -3.33
N LEU A 83 1.14 -2.44 -4.25
CA LEU A 83 0.01 -3.38 -4.26
C LEU A 83 0.40 -4.63 -5.06
N THR A 84 0.46 -5.79 -4.40
CA THR A 84 0.71 -7.08 -5.06
C THR A 84 -0.59 -7.75 -5.53
N ALA A 85 -0.48 -8.65 -6.51
CA ALA A 85 -1.61 -9.46 -6.99
C ALA A 85 -2.31 -10.25 -5.85
N THR A 86 -1.54 -10.76 -4.88
CA THR A 86 -2.08 -11.46 -3.71
C THR A 86 -2.96 -10.55 -2.86
N THR A 87 -2.49 -9.34 -2.54
CA THR A 87 -3.24 -8.39 -1.72
C THR A 87 -4.45 -7.87 -2.47
N LEU A 88 -4.31 -7.57 -3.77
CA LEU A 88 -5.41 -7.19 -4.65
C LEU A 88 -6.51 -8.25 -4.64
N SER A 89 -6.15 -9.52 -4.87
CA SER A 89 -7.11 -10.63 -4.87
C SER A 89 -7.83 -10.77 -3.54
N LYS A 90 -7.10 -10.77 -2.41
CA LYS A 90 -7.71 -10.85 -1.07
C LYS A 90 -8.70 -9.71 -0.83
N TRP A 91 -8.34 -8.50 -1.20
CA TRP A 91 -9.18 -7.32 -0.97
C TRP A 91 -10.49 -7.39 -1.76
N VAL A 92 -10.42 -7.58 -3.08
CA VAL A 92 -11.62 -7.58 -3.94
C VAL A 92 -12.53 -8.79 -3.74
N THR A 93 -12.01 -9.87 -3.14
CA THR A 93 -12.81 -11.05 -2.76
C THR A 93 -13.31 -11.01 -1.31
N GLY A 94 -13.02 -9.94 -0.55
CA GLY A 94 -13.42 -9.82 0.84
C GLY A 94 -12.67 -10.77 1.80
N ASN A 95 -11.49 -11.26 1.41
CA ASN A 95 -10.68 -12.14 2.25
C ASN A 95 -9.82 -11.33 3.23
N ALA A 96 -10.23 -11.26 4.50
CA ALA A 96 -9.58 -10.53 5.58
C ALA A 96 -8.39 -11.28 6.22
N ASP A 97 -7.79 -12.26 5.55
CA ASP A 97 -6.65 -13.02 6.08
C ASP A 97 -5.40 -12.14 6.20
N GLY A 98 -5.17 -11.62 7.39
CA GLY A 98 -4.05 -10.77 7.80
C GLY A 98 -4.39 -9.29 8.00
N LEU A 99 -3.48 -8.56 8.66
CA LEU A 99 -3.71 -7.17 9.06
C LEU A 99 -4.01 -6.24 7.88
N ILE A 100 -3.20 -6.27 6.81
CA ILE A 100 -3.38 -5.38 5.65
C ILE A 100 -4.74 -5.62 4.96
N PRO A 101 -5.14 -6.85 4.59
CA PRO A 101 -6.48 -7.08 4.05
C PRO A 101 -7.61 -6.66 4.99
N SER A 102 -7.48 -6.89 6.30
CA SER A 102 -8.47 -6.46 7.29
C SER A 102 -8.63 -4.93 7.31
N ILE A 103 -7.51 -4.18 7.26
CA ILE A 103 -7.53 -2.72 7.14
C ILE A 103 -8.25 -2.29 5.86
N LEU A 104 -7.90 -2.87 4.71
CA LEU A 104 -8.46 -2.48 3.41
C LEU A 104 -9.97 -2.73 3.31
N ILE A 105 -10.44 -3.84 3.90
CA ILE A 105 -11.86 -4.20 3.89
C ILE A 105 -12.66 -3.35 4.89
N ALA A 106 -12.08 -3.01 6.04
CA ALA A 106 -12.76 -2.21 7.07
C ALA A 106 -12.72 -0.70 6.80
N ASN A 107 -11.87 -0.24 5.88
CA ASN A 107 -11.61 1.17 5.67
C ASN A 107 -12.67 1.85 4.79
N ILE A 108 -13.11 3.03 5.20
CA ILE A 108 -14.01 3.93 4.46
C ILE A 108 -13.32 5.21 3.98
N LYS A 109 -12.06 5.42 4.36
CA LYS A 109 -11.29 6.61 3.99
C LYS A 109 -10.72 6.47 2.58
N PRO A 110 -10.30 7.58 1.95
CA PRO A 110 -9.63 7.54 0.65
C PRO A 110 -8.43 6.60 0.63
N ILE A 111 -8.28 5.83 -0.44
CA ILE A 111 -7.17 4.88 -0.65
C ILE A 111 -6.51 5.15 -1.99
N ILE A 112 -5.19 5.29 -1.98
CA ILE A 112 -4.36 5.33 -3.19
C ILE A 112 -3.68 3.98 -3.34
N VAL A 113 -3.73 3.40 -4.54
CA VAL A 113 -3.05 2.14 -4.82
C VAL A 113 -1.99 2.28 -5.90
N ALA A 114 -0.81 1.73 -5.64
CA ALA A 114 0.34 1.70 -6.53
C ALA A 114 0.73 0.24 -6.84
N PRO A 115 0.18 -0.37 -7.90
CA PRO A 115 0.47 -1.76 -8.26
C PRO A 115 1.94 -1.94 -8.65
N ALA A 116 2.52 -3.11 -8.26
CA ALA A 116 3.84 -3.50 -8.72
C ALA A 116 4.00 -5.02 -8.74
N MET A 117 4.21 -5.57 -9.94
CA MET A 117 4.38 -7.01 -10.15
C MET A 117 5.07 -7.27 -11.49
N ASN A 118 5.44 -8.52 -11.75
CA ASN A 118 5.96 -8.92 -13.07
C ASN A 118 4.93 -8.64 -14.19
N THR A 119 5.39 -8.31 -15.39
CA THR A 119 4.54 -7.98 -16.55
C THR A 119 3.54 -9.08 -16.88
N GLN A 120 3.95 -10.36 -16.86
CA GLN A 120 3.04 -11.48 -17.15
C GLN A 120 1.97 -11.63 -16.07
N MET A 121 2.31 -11.34 -14.81
CA MET A 121 1.32 -11.29 -13.73
C MET A 121 0.35 -10.14 -13.94
N TRP A 122 0.87 -8.96 -14.31
CA TRP A 122 0.02 -7.80 -14.56
C TRP A 122 -0.96 -8.04 -15.71
N LEU A 123 -0.49 -8.61 -16.82
CA LEU A 123 -1.31 -8.91 -18.01
C LEU A 123 -2.21 -10.15 -17.83
N ASN A 124 -2.09 -10.88 -16.72
CA ASN A 124 -2.92 -12.04 -16.46
C ASN A 124 -4.39 -11.64 -16.31
N GLN A 125 -5.29 -12.33 -17.00
CA GLN A 125 -6.73 -12.02 -17.04
C GLN A 125 -7.35 -11.94 -15.64
N ALA A 126 -6.97 -12.82 -14.71
CA ALA A 126 -7.52 -12.80 -13.35
C ALA A 126 -7.05 -11.55 -12.57
N VAL A 127 -5.81 -11.11 -12.78
CA VAL A 127 -5.29 -9.89 -12.15
C VAL A 127 -5.96 -8.65 -12.73
N GLN A 128 -6.12 -8.57 -14.06
CA GLN A 128 -6.80 -7.46 -14.71
C GLN A 128 -8.25 -7.35 -14.25
N LYS A 129 -8.99 -8.46 -14.20
CA LYS A 129 -10.37 -8.49 -13.69
C LYS A 129 -10.47 -8.01 -12.24
N ASN A 130 -9.53 -8.41 -11.39
CA ASN A 130 -9.49 -7.94 -10.00
C ASN A 130 -9.17 -6.44 -9.94
N TYR A 131 -8.29 -5.96 -10.81
CA TYR A 131 -7.94 -4.54 -10.85
C TYR A 131 -9.09 -3.68 -11.38
N GLU A 132 -9.80 -4.12 -12.41
CA GLU A 132 -11.03 -3.49 -12.91
C GLU A 132 -12.11 -3.44 -11.82
N ASN A 133 -12.30 -4.52 -11.06
CA ASN A 133 -13.21 -4.53 -9.92
C ASN A 133 -12.79 -3.50 -8.85
N LEU A 134 -11.49 -3.43 -8.52
CA LEU A 134 -11.00 -2.44 -7.57
C LEU A 134 -11.29 -0.99 -8.02
N GLN A 135 -11.21 -0.72 -9.31
CA GLN A 135 -11.48 0.60 -9.87
C GLN A 135 -12.95 1.05 -9.74
N THR A 136 -13.87 0.14 -9.43
CA THR A 136 -15.28 0.49 -9.16
C THR A 136 -15.51 1.00 -7.73
N TYR A 137 -14.50 0.93 -6.85
CA TYR A 137 -14.64 1.40 -5.47
C TYR A 137 -14.51 2.91 -5.41
N GLU A 138 -15.54 3.59 -4.94
CA GLU A 138 -15.64 5.07 -4.93
C GLU A 138 -14.52 5.76 -4.15
N ASN A 139 -14.01 5.11 -3.11
CA ASN A 139 -12.95 5.66 -2.27
C ASN A 139 -11.53 5.27 -2.73
N VAL A 140 -11.36 4.66 -3.91
CA VAL A 140 -10.06 4.18 -4.38
C VAL A 140 -9.59 4.97 -5.61
N LEU A 141 -8.42 5.60 -5.48
CA LEU A 141 -7.65 6.16 -6.59
C LEU A 141 -6.58 5.14 -7.02
N SER A 142 -6.79 4.51 -8.16
CA SER A 142 -5.89 3.49 -8.67
C SER A 142 -4.88 4.08 -9.66
N LEU A 143 -3.58 4.02 -9.31
CA LEU A 143 -2.49 4.38 -10.20
C LEU A 143 -2.15 3.21 -11.12
N GLN A 144 -1.91 3.50 -12.41
CA GLN A 144 -1.41 2.48 -13.33
C GLN A 144 0.06 2.17 -13.02
N PRO A 145 0.49 0.90 -13.11
CA PRO A 145 1.91 0.59 -13.03
C PRO A 145 2.65 1.25 -14.21
N SER A 146 3.89 1.65 -13.98
CA SER A 146 4.73 2.24 -15.03
C SER A 146 5.36 1.16 -15.91
N GLU A 147 5.70 1.54 -17.13
CA GLU A 147 6.59 0.75 -17.97
C GLU A 147 8.05 0.98 -17.58
N GLY A 148 8.88 -0.04 -17.73
CA GLY A 148 10.31 0.08 -17.52
C GLY A 148 11.01 -1.24 -17.23
N LEU A 149 12.30 -1.16 -16.93
CA LEU A 149 13.10 -2.33 -16.54
C LEU A 149 12.61 -2.86 -15.18
N LEU A 150 12.25 -4.13 -15.17
CA LEU A 150 11.81 -4.87 -13.99
C LEU A 150 12.98 -5.63 -13.34
N ALA A 151 12.80 -6.11 -12.13
CA ALA A 151 13.83 -6.88 -11.41
C ALA A 151 14.19 -8.23 -12.06
N CYS A 152 13.44 -8.68 -13.07
CA CYS A 152 13.73 -9.87 -13.88
C CYS A 152 14.41 -9.53 -15.22
N ASP A 153 15.01 -8.34 -15.34
CA ASP A 153 15.69 -7.82 -16.54
C ASP A 153 14.78 -7.68 -17.79
N ALA A 154 13.48 -7.85 -17.64
CA ALA A 154 12.52 -7.60 -18.71
C ALA A 154 12.05 -6.14 -18.69
N ILE A 155 11.85 -5.57 -19.88
CA ILE A 155 11.18 -4.26 -20.02
C ILE A 155 9.69 -4.52 -20.27
N GLY A 156 8.83 -3.83 -19.48
CA GLY A 156 7.38 -3.96 -19.62
C GLY A 156 6.61 -3.26 -18.53
N MET A 157 5.29 -3.37 -18.61
CA MET A 157 4.37 -2.86 -17.58
C MET A 157 4.48 -3.68 -16.30
N GLY A 158 4.40 -3.03 -15.13
CA GLY A 158 4.42 -3.70 -13.83
C GLY A 158 5.35 -3.07 -12.80
N LYS A 159 6.10 -2.06 -13.21
CA LYS A 159 6.94 -1.26 -12.30
C LYS A 159 6.06 -0.35 -11.44
N ILE A 160 6.43 -0.21 -10.16
CA ILE A 160 5.73 0.72 -9.26
C ILE A 160 5.75 2.15 -9.84
N PRO A 161 4.63 2.89 -9.76
CA PRO A 161 4.60 4.33 -10.07
C PRO A 161 5.71 5.10 -9.35
N SER A 162 6.14 6.24 -9.90
CA SER A 162 7.15 7.08 -9.26
C SER A 162 6.65 7.65 -7.93
N ASN A 163 7.58 7.97 -7.04
CA ASN A 163 7.24 8.62 -5.77
C ASN A 163 6.50 9.95 -6.01
N ASP A 164 6.91 10.71 -7.02
CA ASP A 164 6.29 11.99 -7.37
C ASP A 164 4.83 11.81 -7.82
N LEU A 165 4.53 10.74 -8.57
CA LEU A 165 3.15 10.44 -8.97
C LEU A 165 2.30 10.01 -7.76
N ILE A 166 2.86 9.23 -6.83
CA ILE A 166 2.18 8.84 -5.60
C ILE A 166 1.91 10.09 -4.75
N GLN A 167 2.88 10.98 -4.62
CA GLN A 167 2.73 12.24 -3.90
C GLN A 167 1.66 13.14 -4.53
N LEU A 168 1.68 13.32 -5.85
CA LEU A 168 0.65 14.08 -6.56
C LEU A 168 -0.75 13.51 -6.32
N ALA A 169 -0.88 12.17 -6.28
CA ALA A 169 -2.13 11.51 -5.95
C ALA A 169 -2.59 11.81 -4.52
N ILE A 170 -1.67 11.91 -3.54
CA ILE A 170 -1.99 12.31 -2.16
C ILE A 170 -2.53 13.74 -2.13
N GLU A 171 -1.83 14.67 -2.77
CA GLU A 171 -2.24 16.09 -2.85
C GLU A 171 -3.61 16.22 -3.52
N PHE A 172 -3.84 15.51 -4.63
CA PHE A 172 -5.14 15.46 -5.30
C PHE A 172 -6.27 14.99 -4.37
N MET A 173 -6.05 13.89 -3.63
CA MET A 173 -7.05 13.34 -2.72
C MET A 173 -7.32 14.24 -1.51
N ILE A 174 -6.31 14.98 -1.02
CA ILE A 174 -6.48 15.97 0.05
C ILE A 174 -7.36 17.13 -0.42
N LEU A 175 -7.10 17.67 -1.62
CA LEU A 175 -7.84 18.79 -2.18
C LEU A 175 -9.31 18.46 -2.48
N HIS A 176 -9.64 17.17 -2.70
CA HIS A 176 -10.98 16.71 -3.05
C HIS A 176 -11.68 15.92 -1.94
N LYS A 177 -11.15 15.97 -0.70
CA LYS A 177 -11.71 15.24 0.46
C LYS A 177 -13.09 15.74 0.89
N ASP A 178 -13.43 16.99 0.58
CA ASP A 178 -14.63 17.69 1.08
C ASP A 178 -15.72 17.85 -0.01
N ASN A 179 -15.55 17.22 -1.17
CA ASN A 179 -16.54 17.17 -2.24
C ASN A 179 -17.14 15.76 -2.36
#